data_73ee3e4f2d6370bdf37e629b75252e33
#
_entry.id   73ee3e4f2d6370bdf37e629b75252e33
#
_cell.length_a   1.000
_cell.length_b   1.000
_cell.length_c   1.000
_cell.angle_alpha   90.00
_cell.angle_beta   90.00
_cell.angle_gamma   90.00
#
_symmetry.space_group_name_H-M   'P 1'
#
loop_
_entity.id
_entity.type
_entity.pdbx_description
1 polymer ?
#
loop_
_entity_poly.entity_id
_entity_poly.type
_entity_poly.pdbx_seq_one_letter_code
_entity_poly.pdbx_strand_id
1 'polypeptide(L)'
;MRFNQWLERMERKFGKYAISNLMMYIVASMAVVYALEILMPVNLTAYLVFSKAAILRGQLWRLVTFLFLPPNSSLLWILFSLYFYWMIGSALENQWGSFRFNMYYLFGMLGTIISGMITGYATNSYLNLSLFLGFALLYPDFQVNLFFFLPVKVKYLALIDAAGLAVSFVMGTASTRIALVMALLNVLLFFGGNLIQRVKSAYRCYK
;
A
#
# COMPACT_ATOMS: atom_id res chain seq x y z
N MET A 1 15.25 3.85 16.79
CA MET A 1 16.39 4.74 16.51
C MET A 1 17.31 4.24 15.39
N ARG A 2 17.77 2.98 15.37
CA ARG A 2 18.71 2.47 14.34
C ARG A 2 18.16 2.49 12.91
N PHE A 3 16.88 2.19 12.68
CA PHE A 3 16.27 2.14 11.35
C PHE A 3 16.22 3.52 10.68
N ASN A 4 15.80 4.57 11.38
CA ASN A 4 15.75 5.93 10.84
C ASN A 4 17.14 6.45 10.47
N GLN A 5 18.17 6.17 11.30
CA GLN A 5 19.56 6.54 11.01
C GLN A 5 20.09 5.79 9.77
N TRP A 6 19.71 4.53 9.60
CA TRP A 6 20.04 3.76 8.41
C TRP A 6 19.37 4.37 7.17
N LEU A 7 18.08 4.70 7.28
CA LEU A 7 17.32 5.32 6.20
C LEU A 7 17.95 6.66 5.76
N GLU A 8 18.35 7.51 6.70
CA GLU A 8 19.03 8.77 6.42
C GLU A 8 20.40 8.61 5.74
N ARG A 9 21.13 7.55 6.09
CA ARG A 9 22.39 7.21 5.40
C ARG A 9 22.13 6.79 3.96
N MET A 10 21.13 5.98 3.74
CA MET A 10 20.72 5.51 2.41
C MET A 10 20.20 6.69 1.57
N GLU A 11 19.43 7.59 2.16
CA GLU A 11 18.92 8.79 1.51
C GLU A 11 20.05 9.70 1.02
N ARG A 12 21.09 9.93 1.85
CA ARG A 12 22.27 10.69 1.44
C ARG A 12 23.05 10.05 0.28
N LYS A 13 23.06 8.73 0.19
CA LYS A 13 23.81 8.00 -0.84
C LYS A 13 23.00 7.80 -2.12
N PHE A 14 21.72 7.50 -2.00
CA PHE A 14 20.86 7.05 -3.10
C PHE A 14 19.66 7.97 -3.35
N GLY A 15 19.51 9.05 -2.58
CA GLY A 15 18.37 9.97 -2.72
C GLY A 15 18.18 10.55 -4.13
N LYS A 16 19.28 10.73 -4.87
CA LYS A 16 19.24 11.19 -6.27
C LYS A 16 18.57 10.23 -7.25
N TYR A 17 18.44 8.96 -6.88
CA TYR A 17 17.76 7.92 -7.70
C TYR A 17 16.30 7.74 -7.30
N ALA A 18 15.80 8.50 -6.34
CA ALA A 18 14.41 8.44 -5.95
C ALA A 18 13.50 8.88 -7.11
N ILE A 19 12.48 8.10 -7.36
CA ILE A 19 11.46 8.41 -8.36
C ILE A 19 10.48 9.37 -7.69
N SER A 20 10.44 10.62 -8.17
CA SER A 20 9.45 11.59 -7.74
C SER A 20 8.09 11.27 -8.33
N ASN A 21 7.02 11.49 -7.55
CA ASN A 21 5.65 11.16 -7.94
C ASN A 21 5.45 9.67 -8.29
N LEU A 22 6.11 8.76 -7.56
CA LEU A 22 6.05 7.33 -7.82
C LEU A 22 4.60 6.82 -7.93
N MET A 23 3.72 7.27 -7.03
CA MET A 23 2.32 6.82 -7.02
C MET A 23 1.55 7.25 -8.27
N MET A 24 1.90 8.39 -8.86
CA MET A 24 1.31 8.84 -10.13
C MET A 24 1.59 7.85 -11.26
N TYR A 25 2.84 7.35 -11.37
CA TYR A 25 3.20 6.35 -12.39
C TYR A 25 2.47 5.03 -12.18
N ILE A 26 2.34 4.58 -10.92
CA ILE A 26 1.63 3.34 -10.60
C ILE A 26 0.15 3.46 -10.93
N VAL A 27 -0.51 4.54 -10.51
CA VAL A 27 -1.92 4.78 -10.77
C VAL A 27 -2.19 4.96 -12.27
N ALA A 28 -1.33 5.68 -12.99
CA ALA A 28 -1.43 5.80 -14.45
C ALA A 28 -1.31 4.44 -15.14
N SER A 29 -0.39 3.59 -14.69
CA SER A 29 -0.26 2.22 -15.21
C SER A 29 -1.50 1.37 -14.93
N MET A 30 -2.11 1.48 -13.72
CA MET A 30 -3.38 0.80 -13.40
C MET A 30 -4.51 1.29 -14.31
N ALA A 31 -4.59 2.60 -14.57
CA ALA A 31 -5.59 3.16 -15.49
C ALA A 31 -5.43 2.66 -16.92
N VAL A 32 -4.18 2.55 -17.39
CA VAL A 32 -3.88 1.98 -18.72
C VAL A 32 -4.28 0.51 -18.80
N VAL A 33 -3.93 -0.30 -17.80
CA VAL A 33 -4.32 -1.72 -17.76
C VAL A 33 -5.84 -1.87 -17.80
N TYR A 34 -6.56 -1.07 -17.02
CA TYR A 34 -8.02 -1.08 -17.01
C TYR A 34 -8.63 -0.67 -18.34
N ALA A 35 -8.11 0.39 -18.96
CA ALA A 35 -8.58 0.84 -20.27
C ALA A 35 -8.36 -0.23 -21.36
N LEU A 36 -7.21 -0.89 -21.33
CA LEU A 36 -6.91 -1.97 -22.28
C LEU A 36 -7.83 -3.18 -22.07
N GLU A 37 -8.18 -3.54 -20.83
CA GLU A 37 -9.12 -4.63 -20.56
C GLU A 37 -10.56 -4.34 -21.03
N ILE A 38 -10.96 -3.05 -21.06
CA ILE A 38 -12.26 -2.65 -21.63
C ILE A 38 -12.24 -2.67 -23.16
N LEU A 39 -11.13 -2.19 -23.76
CA LEU A 39 -11.02 -2.00 -25.20
C LEU A 39 -10.68 -3.29 -25.96
N MET A 40 -10.02 -4.23 -25.31
CA MET A 40 -9.53 -5.47 -25.92
C MET A 40 -10.18 -6.68 -25.26
N PRO A 41 -10.58 -7.71 -25.99
CA PRO A 41 -11.11 -8.96 -25.42
C PRO A 41 -10.00 -9.84 -24.84
N VAL A 42 -9.03 -9.22 -24.13
CA VAL A 42 -7.88 -9.90 -23.55
C VAL A 42 -7.90 -9.71 -22.04
N ASN A 43 -7.85 -10.81 -21.30
CA ASN A 43 -7.73 -10.77 -19.85
C ASN A 43 -6.28 -10.48 -19.43
N LEU A 44 -5.90 -9.19 -19.43
CA LEU A 44 -4.56 -8.74 -19.02
C LEU A 44 -4.27 -9.10 -17.57
N THR A 45 -5.26 -9.03 -16.70
CA THR A 45 -5.14 -9.41 -15.30
C THR A 45 -4.56 -10.82 -15.15
N ALA A 46 -4.96 -11.78 -15.96
CA ALA A 46 -4.43 -13.14 -15.93
C ALA A 46 -2.92 -13.24 -16.23
N TYR A 47 -2.38 -12.31 -17.04
CA TYR A 47 -0.96 -12.25 -17.39
C TYR A 47 -0.12 -11.42 -16.40
N LEU A 48 -0.73 -10.48 -15.71
CA LEU A 48 -0.04 -9.55 -14.80
C LEU A 48 -0.09 -9.99 -13.34
N VAL A 49 -1.07 -10.80 -12.95
CA VAL A 49 -1.27 -11.24 -11.57
C VAL A 49 -0.06 -12.06 -11.07
N PHE A 50 0.29 -11.86 -9.80
CA PHE A 50 1.34 -12.65 -9.15
C PHE A 50 0.90 -14.12 -9.08
N SER A 51 1.73 -15.01 -9.60
CA SER A 51 1.55 -16.46 -9.51
C SER A 51 2.90 -17.14 -9.35
N LYS A 52 3.13 -17.79 -8.21
CA LYS A 52 4.37 -18.52 -7.95
C LYS A 52 4.67 -19.55 -9.03
N ALA A 53 3.67 -20.32 -9.44
CA ALA A 53 3.83 -21.34 -10.47
C ALA A 53 4.27 -20.77 -11.82
N ALA A 54 3.76 -19.61 -12.21
CA ALA A 54 4.12 -18.93 -13.44
C ALA A 54 5.53 -18.30 -13.35
N ILE A 55 5.88 -17.72 -12.21
CA ILE A 55 7.21 -17.14 -11.94
C ILE A 55 8.28 -18.22 -12.03
N LEU A 56 8.06 -19.39 -11.44
CA LEU A 56 8.99 -20.53 -11.51
C LEU A 56 9.12 -21.11 -12.93
N ARG A 57 8.16 -20.83 -13.84
CA ARG A 57 8.25 -21.15 -15.28
C ARG A 57 8.94 -20.07 -16.10
N GLY A 58 9.56 -19.06 -15.46
CA GLY A 58 10.30 -17.99 -16.13
C GLY A 58 9.52 -16.68 -16.36
N GLN A 59 8.26 -16.57 -15.91
CA GLN A 59 7.46 -15.34 -16.07
C GLN A 59 7.80 -14.32 -14.96
N LEU A 60 9.07 -13.84 -14.95
CA LEU A 60 9.61 -12.98 -13.90
C LEU A 60 8.96 -11.59 -13.83
N TRP A 61 8.37 -11.11 -14.94
CA TRP A 61 7.66 -9.82 -14.93
C TRP A 61 6.54 -9.76 -13.90
N ARG A 62 5.94 -10.89 -13.54
CA ARG A 62 4.87 -10.99 -12.54
C ARG A 62 5.30 -10.56 -11.13
N LEU A 63 6.62 -10.50 -10.85
CA LEU A 63 7.16 -9.96 -9.60
C LEU A 63 6.93 -8.45 -9.46
N VAL A 64 6.70 -7.75 -10.56
CA VAL A 64 6.48 -6.30 -10.58
C VAL A 64 5.09 -5.94 -11.10
N THR A 65 4.61 -6.64 -12.13
CA THR A 65 3.38 -6.25 -12.83
C THR A 65 2.11 -6.37 -11.99
N PHE A 66 2.10 -7.17 -10.91
CA PHE A 66 0.98 -7.24 -9.98
C PHE A 66 0.67 -5.91 -9.30
N LEU A 67 1.64 -4.99 -9.27
CA LEU A 67 1.46 -3.63 -8.73
C LEU A 67 0.50 -2.79 -9.58
N PHE A 68 0.45 -3.06 -10.87
CA PHE A 68 -0.33 -2.32 -11.86
C PHE A 68 -1.75 -2.86 -12.06
N LEU A 69 -2.13 -3.87 -11.27
CA LEU A 69 -3.48 -4.41 -11.32
C LEU A 69 -4.46 -3.42 -10.70
N PRO A 70 -5.48 -2.99 -11.47
CA PRO A 70 -6.54 -2.15 -10.94
C PRO A 70 -7.40 -2.96 -9.95
N PRO A 71 -8.04 -2.30 -8.95
CA PRO A 71 -9.01 -2.97 -8.12
C PRO A 71 -10.21 -3.43 -8.97
N ASN A 72 -10.68 -4.66 -8.74
CA ASN A 72 -11.88 -5.18 -9.40
C ASN A 72 -13.11 -4.42 -8.92
N SER A 73 -13.60 -3.47 -9.73
CA SER A 73 -14.72 -2.61 -9.39
C SER A 73 -15.40 -2.03 -10.64
N SER A 74 -16.59 -1.47 -10.46
CA SER A 74 -17.26 -0.74 -11.52
C SER A 74 -16.49 0.52 -11.92
N LEU A 75 -16.76 1.06 -13.11
CA LEU A 75 -16.06 2.24 -13.65
C LEU A 75 -16.00 3.41 -12.66
N LEU A 76 -17.08 3.69 -11.95
CA LEU A 76 -17.13 4.79 -10.99
C LEU A 76 -16.24 4.51 -9.77
N TRP A 77 -16.25 3.29 -9.28
CA TRP A 77 -15.42 2.88 -8.15
C TRP A 77 -13.94 2.86 -8.47
N ILE A 78 -13.56 2.47 -9.69
CA ILE A 78 -12.15 2.44 -10.08
C ILE A 78 -11.59 3.86 -10.19
N LEU A 79 -12.34 4.79 -10.78
CA LEU A 79 -11.93 6.21 -10.83
C LEU A 79 -11.71 6.78 -9.42
N PHE A 80 -12.64 6.49 -8.50
CA PHE A 80 -12.49 6.88 -7.11
C PHE A 80 -11.27 6.24 -6.45
N SER A 81 -11.05 4.93 -6.63
CA SER A 81 -9.93 4.21 -6.05
C SER A 81 -8.58 4.71 -6.57
N LEU A 82 -8.46 4.95 -7.88
CA LEU A 82 -7.25 5.47 -8.49
C LEU A 82 -6.92 6.88 -7.99
N TYR A 83 -7.93 7.76 -7.94
CA TYR A 83 -7.78 9.09 -7.35
C TYR A 83 -7.35 9.02 -5.88
N PHE A 84 -7.97 8.12 -5.11
CA PHE A 84 -7.67 7.93 -3.70
C PHE A 84 -6.24 7.42 -3.47
N TYR A 85 -5.78 6.46 -4.26
CA TYR A 85 -4.40 5.97 -4.20
C TYR A 85 -3.39 7.05 -4.56
N TRP A 86 -3.66 7.82 -5.61
CA TRP A 86 -2.81 8.95 -5.98
C TRP A 86 -2.75 10.00 -4.87
N MET A 87 -3.88 10.37 -4.31
CA MET A 87 -3.97 11.35 -3.22
C MET A 87 -3.20 10.91 -1.99
N ILE A 88 -3.39 9.67 -1.54
CA ILE A 88 -2.70 9.11 -0.38
C ILE A 88 -1.19 9.04 -0.63
N GLY A 89 -0.79 8.49 -1.77
CA GLY A 89 0.62 8.35 -2.11
C GLY A 89 1.32 9.69 -2.22
N SER A 90 0.70 10.67 -2.89
CA SER A 90 1.24 12.04 -2.99
C SER A 90 1.35 12.73 -1.64
N ALA A 91 0.36 12.56 -0.76
CA ALA A 91 0.41 13.13 0.58
C ALA A 91 1.53 12.51 1.43
N LEU A 92 1.73 11.19 1.36
CA LEU A 92 2.83 10.50 2.04
C LEU A 92 4.18 10.93 1.48
N GLU A 93 4.31 11.03 0.15
CA GLU A 93 5.54 11.47 -0.52
C GLU A 93 5.89 12.91 -0.16
N ASN A 94 4.92 13.82 -0.14
CA ASN A 94 5.12 15.22 0.26
C ASN A 94 5.55 15.34 1.73
N GLN A 95 5.08 14.45 2.60
CA GLN A 95 5.42 14.46 4.03
C GLN A 95 6.81 13.91 4.32
N TRP A 96 7.24 12.88 3.59
CA TRP A 96 8.49 12.15 3.89
C TRP A 96 9.63 12.43 2.90
N GLY A 97 9.30 13.00 1.74
CA GLY A 97 10.18 13.07 0.58
C GLY A 97 10.15 11.79 -0.25
N SER A 98 10.49 11.95 -1.53
CA SER A 98 10.40 10.87 -2.54
C SER A 98 11.23 9.64 -2.16
N PHE A 99 12.43 9.82 -1.60
CA PHE A 99 13.28 8.67 -1.24
C PHE A 99 12.65 7.78 -0.18
N ARG A 100 12.16 8.37 0.92
CA ARG A 100 11.55 7.59 2.01
C ARG A 100 10.25 6.94 1.57
N PHE A 101 9.45 7.62 0.75
CA PHE A 101 8.24 7.05 0.17
C PHE A 101 8.55 5.87 -0.74
N ASN A 102 9.56 6.01 -1.63
CA ASN A 102 10.01 4.92 -2.51
C ASN A 102 10.48 3.69 -1.71
N MET A 103 11.22 3.93 -0.61
CA MET A 103 11.65 2.85 0.29
C MET A 103 10.46 2.17 0.97
N TYR A 104 9.48 2.95 1.45
CA TYR A 104 8.25 2.40 2.03
C TYR A 104 7.53 1.49 1.04
N TYR A 105 7.36 1.97 -0.19
CA TYR A 105 6.71 1.22 -1.26
C TYR A 105 7.49 -0.04 -1.64
N LEU A 106 8.81 0.07 -1.75
CA LEU A 106 9.71 -1.05 -2.03
C LEU A 106 9.65 -2.14 -0.95
N PHE A 107 9.70 -1.77 0.33
CA PHE A 107 9.57 -2.73 1.42
C PHE A 107 8.19 -3.41 1.42
N GLY A 108 7.13 -2.67 1.16
CA GLY A 108 5.78 -3.22 1.01
C GLY A 108 5.68 -4.20 -0.17
N MET A 109 6.28 -3.85 -1.32
CA MET A 109 6.37 -4.73 -2.49
C MET A 109 7.13 -6.01 -2.16
N LEU A 110 8.30 -5.91 -1.54
CA LEU A 110 9.10 -7.07 -1.13
C LEU A 110 8.34 -7.97 -0.14
N GLY A 111 7.67 -7.38 0.84
CA GLY A 111 6.81 -8.12 1.76
C GLY A 111 5.69 -8.89 1.04
N THR A 112 5.06 -8.25 0.05
CA THR A 112 4.03 -8.88 -0.78
C THR A 112 4.60 -10.02 -1.63
N ILE A 113 5.78 -9.84 -2.23
CA ILE A 113 6.48 -10.89 -2.99
C ILE A 113 6.82 -12.09 -2.09
N ILE A 114 7.39 -11.84 -0.90
CA ILE A 114 7.72 -12.91 0.06
C ILE A 114 6.45 -13.67 0.46
N SER A 115 5.39 -12.96 0.81
CA SER A 115 4.09 -13.56 1.11
C SER A 115 3.59 -14.42 -0.06
N GLY A 116 3.63 -13.88 -1.28
CA GLY A 116 3.19 -14.58 -2.49
C GLY A 116 4.03 -15.80 -2.83
N MET A 117 5.35 -15.76 -2.59
CA MET A 117 6.22 -16.92 -2.79
C MET A 117 5.95 -18.04 -1.78
N ILE A 118 5.50 -17.71 -0.56
CA ILE A 118 5.11 -18.70 0.46
C ILE A 118 3.73 -19.27 0.12
N THR A 119 2.76 -18.42 -0.21
CA THR A 119 1.35 -18.80 -0.32
C THR A 119 0.91 -19.19 -1.73
N GLY A 120 1.74 -18.88 -2.75
CA GLY A 120 1.46 -19.19 -4.15
C GLY A 120 0.80 -18.04 -4.93
N TYR A 121 0.19 -17.06 -4.24
CA TYR A 121 -0.57 -15.96 -4.82
C TYR A 121 -0.40 -14.67 -4.01
N ALA A 122 -0.37 -13.53 -4.68
CA ALA A 122 -0.36 -12.22 -4.02
C ALA A 122 -1.10 -11.17 -4.86
N THR A 123 -1.65 -10.17 -4.17
CA THR A 123 -2.26 -8.98 -4.77
C THR A 123 -1.64 -7.72 -4.18
N ASN A 124 -1.83 -6.59 -4.85
CA ASN A 124 -1.43 -5.27 -4.35
C ASN A 124 -2.37 -4.71 -3.28
N SER A 125 -3.48 -5.39 -2.97
CA SER A 125 -4.50 -4.91 -2.01
C SER A 125 -3.93 -4.62 -0.64
N TYR A 126 -3.11 -5.53 -0.09
CA TYR A 126 -2.51 -5.33 1.24
C TYR A 126 -1.40 -4.28 1.24
N LEU A 127 -0.72 -4.09 0.11
CA LEU A 127 0.23 -2.99 -0.06
C LEU A 127 -0.50 -1.64 -0.04
N ASN A 128 -1.57 -1.51 -0.82
CA ASN A 128 -2.40 -0.31 -0.85
C ASN A 128 -3.07 -0.03 0.50
N LEU A 129 -3.47 -1.08 1.22
CA LEU A 129 -3.97 -0.99 2.58
C LEU A 129 -2.91 -0.44 3.55
N SER A 130 -1.65 -0.89 3.43
CA SER A 130 -0.57 -0.36 4.25
C SER A 130 -0.34 1.14 4.00
N LEU A 131 -0.45 1.59 2.74
CA LEU A 131 -0.41 3.03 2.39
C LEU A 131 -1.56 3.80 3.06
N PHE A 132 -2.77 3.26 3.01
CA PHE A 132 -3.94 3.88 3.64
C PHE A 132 -3.78 3.99 5.16
N LEU A 133 -3.33 2.92 5.83
CA LEU A 133 -3.06 2.95 7.27
C LEU A 133 -1.96 3.96 7.61
N GLY A 134 -0.89 4.02 6.81
CA GLY A 134 0.16 5.02 6.94
C GLY A 134 -0.38 6.45 6.83
N PHE A 135 -1.23 6.70 5.85
CA PHE A 135 -1.89 8.00 5.68
C PHE A 135 -2.81 8.35 6.86
N ALA A 136 -3.60 7.39 7.33
CA ALA A 136 -4.50 7.59 8.46
C ALA A 136 -3.75 7.92 9.77
N LEU A 137 -2.55 7.37 9.96
CA LEU A 137 -1.69 7.69 11.10
C LEU A 137 -1.13 9.11 11.05
N LEU A 138 -0.86 9.65 9.84
CA LEU A 138 -0.37 11.02 9.65
C LEU A 138 -1.49 12.04 9.64
N TYR A 139 -2.61 11.73 8.99
CA TYR A 139 -3.71 12.65 8.74
C TYR A 139 -5.06 12.11 9.26
N PRO A 140 -5.20 11.83 10.58
CA PRO A 140 -6.39 11.18 11.13
C PRO A 140 -7.68 12.02 10.97
N ASP A 141 -7.55 13.34 11.00
CA ASP A 141 -8.69 14.26 10.89
C ASP A 141 -8.94 14.76 9.46
N PHE A 142 -8.17 14.27 8.48
CA PHE A 142 -8.43 14.57 7.07
C PHE A 142 -9.79 14.03 6.67
N GLN A 143 -10.56 14.83 5.93
CA GLN A 143 -11.90 14.46 5.47
C GLN A 143 -11.85 14.03 4.01
N VAL A 144 -12.36 12.84 3.76
CA VAL A 144 -12.58 12.33 2.40
C VAL A 144 -14.07 12.42 2.11
N ASN A 145 -14.42 13.04 0.98
CA ASN A 145 -15.80 13.10 0.53
C ASN A 145 -16.15 11.77 -0.16
N LEU A 146 -16.76 10.85 0.61
CA LEU A 146 -17.31 9.64 0.03
C LEU A 146 -18.51 9.99 -0.83
N PHE A 147 -18.57 9.43 -2.03
CA PHE A 147 -19.65 9.70 -3.00
C PHE A 147 -19.84 11.19 -3.31
N PHE A 148 -18.78 12.01 -3.21
CA PHE A 148 -18.74 13.45 -3.46
C PHE A 148 -19.55 14.34 -2.49
N PHE A 149 -20.34 13.79 -1.59
CA PHE A 149 -21.21 14.57 -0.69
C PHE A 149 -21.11 14.19 0.79
N LEU A 150 -20.51 13.05 1.14
CA LEU A 150 -20.42 12.62 2.54
C LEU A 150 -18.98 12.81 3.08
N PRO A 151 -18.69 13.90 3.83
CA PRO A 151 -17.38 14.11 4.42
C PRO A 151 -17.16 13.15 5.60
N VAL A 152 -16.28 12.19 5.44
CA VAL A 152 -15.90 11.23 6.50
C VAL A 152 -14.45 11.42 6.86
N LYS A 153 -14.14 11.49 8.16
CA LYS A 153 -12.75 11.57 8.63
C LYS A 153 -12.06 10.23 8.43
N VAL A 154 -10.83 10.30 7.94
CA VAL A 154 -9.99 9.13 7.63
C VAL A 154 -9.82 8.21 8.84
N LYS A 155 -9.77 8.73 10.05
CA LYS A 155 -9.68 7.91 11.28
C LYS A 155 -10.83 6.90 11.44
N TYR A 156 -12.04 7.26 11.03
CA TYR A 156 -13.19 6.34 11.11
C TYR A 156 -13.09 5.25 10.05
N LEU A 157 -12.65 5.61 8.82
CA LEU A 157 -12.38 4.63 7.77
C LEU A 157 -11.27 3.66 8.19
N ALA A 158 -10.20 4.18 8.77
CA ALA A 158 -9.10 3.36 9.27
C ALA A 158 -9.51 2.43 10.42
N LEU A 159 -10.45 2.86 11.27
CA LEU A 159 -11.00 2.01 12.34
C LEU A 159 -11.83 0.87 11.75
N ILE A 160 -12.67 1.15 10.75
CA ILE A 160 -13.46 0.12 10.05
C ILE A 160 -12.53 -0.86 9.35
N ASP A 161 -11.52 -0.38 8.64
CA ASP A 161 -10.51 -1.23 8.00
C ASP A 161 -9.76 -2.09 9.02
N ALA A 162 -9.31 -1.51 10.13
CA ALA A 162 -8.64 -2.24 11.20
C ALA A 162 -9.52 -3.35 11.79
N ALA A 163 -10.82 -3.09 11.97
CA ALA A 163 -11.78 -4.11 12.39
C ALA A 163 -11.93 -5.21 11.34
N GLY A 164 -12.05 -4.85 10.06
CA GLY A 164 -12.09 -5.78 8.93
C GLY A 164 -10.83 -6.64 8.84
N LEU A 165 -9.64 -6.04 9.09
CA LEU A 165 -8.38 -6.77 9.14
C LEU A 165 -8.32 -7.76 10.30
N ALA A 166 -8.82 -7.39 11.49
CA ALA A 166 -8.90 -8.29 12.63
C ALA A 166 -9.80 -9.50 12.32
N VAL A 167 -10.97 -9.27 11.73
CA VAL A 167 -11.86 -10.34 11.28
C VAL A 167 -11.17 -11.20 10.22
N SER A 168 -10.54 -10.59 9.22
CA SER A 168 -9.82 -11.31 8.16
C SER A 168 -8.64 -12.11 8.70
N PHE A 169 -7.98 -11.66 9.75
CA PHE A 169 -6.91 -12.39 10.43
C PHE A 169 -7.44 -13.64 11.16
N VAL A 170 -8.57 -13.51 11.82
CA VAL A 170 -9.18 -14.64 12.58
C VAL A 170 -9.82 -15.66 11.64
N MET A 171 -10.61 -15.20 10.67
CA MET A 171 -11.41 -16.07 9.78
C MET A 171 -10.70 -16.41 8.47
N GLY A 172 -9.63 -15.68 8.12
CA GLY A 172 -8.94 -15.85 6.85
C GLY A 172 -8.02 -17.06 6.80
N THR A 173 -7.61 -17.38 5.57
CA THR A 173 -6.65 -18.46 5.29
C THR A 173 -5.24 -18.10 5.78
N ALA A 174 -4.36 -19.09 5.82
CA ALA A 174 -2.94 -18.85 6.12
C ALA A 174 -2.31 -17.81 5.19
N SER A 175 -2.69 -17.80 3.91
CA SER A 175 -2.25 -16.80 2.92
C SER A 175 -2.65 -15.38 3.33
N THR A 176 -3.91 -15.20 3.71
CA THR A 176 -4.43 -13.91 4.18
C THR A 176 -3.68 -13.41 5.41
N ARG A 177 -3.45 -14.30 6.39
CA ARG A 177 -2.72 -13.97 7.63
C ARG A 177 -1.29 -13.52 7.35
N ILE A 178 -0.56 -14.24 6.49
CA ILE A 178 0.82 -13.89 6.13
C ILE A 178 0.87 -12.54 5.41
N ALA A 179 -0.02 -12.30 4.45
CA ALA A 179 -0.09 -11.04 3.73
C ALA A 179 -0.42 -9.84 4.65
N LEU A 180 -1.35 -10.04 5.59
CA LEU A 180 -1.70 -9.04 6.62
C LEU A 180 -0.52 -8.73 7.55
N VAL A 181 0.19 -9.76 8.03
CA VAL A 181 1.37 -9.57 8.87
C VAL A 181 2.43 -8.77 8.12
N MET A 182 2.69 -9.07 6.84
CA MET A 182 3.67 -8.34 6.03
C MET A 182 3.26 -6.87 5.80
N ALA A 183 1.97 -6.60 5.56
CA ALA A 183 1.46 -5.24 5.41
C ALA A 183 1.59 -4.44 6.73
N LEU A 184 1.23 -5.03 7.87
CA LEU A 184 1.35 -4.40 9.18
C LEU A 184 2.81 -4.19 9.58
N LEU A 185 3.71 -5.14 9.28
CA LEU A 185 5.15 -4.98 9.52
C LEU A 185 5.70 -3.79 8.75
N ASN A 186 5.27 -3.57 7.50
CA ASN A 186 5.68 -2.42 6.72
C ASN A 186 5.27 -1.10 7.40
N VAL A 187 4.02 -1.00 7.88
CA VAL A 187 3.54 0.16 8.65
C VAL A 187 4.35 0.34 9.93
N LEU A 188 4.58 -0.74 10.70
CA LEU A 188 5.32 -0.67 11.97
C LEU A 188 6.79 -0.27 11.78
N LEU A 189 7.45 -0.71 10.72
CA LEU A 189 8.83 -0.34 10.42
C LEU A 189 9.00 1.17 10.24
N PHE A 190 8.07 1.83 9.55
CA PHE A 190 8.15 3.26 9.25
C PHE A 190 7.50 4.14 10.31
N PHE A 191 6.40 3.70 10.92
CA PHE A 191 5.63 4.47 11.90
C PHE A 191 5.85 4.07 13.35
N GLY A 192 6.46 2.91 13.61
CA GLY A 192 6.62 2.36 14.95
C GLY A 192 7.29 3.32 15.94
N GLY A 193 8.29 4.09 15.49
CA GLY A 193 8.94 5.12 16.30
C GLY A 193 7.99 6.23 16.76
N ASN A 194 7.16 6.72 15.86
CA ASN A 194 6.20 7.78 16.13
C ASN A 194 5.01 7.28 16.97
N LEU A 195 4.55 6.05 16.71
CA LEU A 195 3.49 5.41 17.49
C LEU A 195 3.90 5.21 18.97
N ILE A 196 5.11 4.71 19.20
CA ILE A 196 5.64 4.52 20.55
C ILE A 196 5.74 5.86 21.31
N GLN A 197 6.16 6.93 20.62
CA GLN A 197 6.23 8.26 21.24
C GLN A 197 4.84 8.81 21.57
N ARG A 198 3.85 8.67 20.68
CA ARG A 198 2.46 9.08 20.94
C ARG A 198 1.83 8.32 22.10
N VAL A 199 2.03 7.01 22.18
CA VAL A 199 1.55 6.19 23.30
C VAL A 199 2.22 6.60 24.60
N LYS A 200 3.54 6.83 24.60
CA LYS A 200 4.26 7.30 25.80
C LYS A 200 3.82 8.69 26.26
N SER A 201 3.56 9.62 25.34
CA SER A 201 3.06 10.96 25.69
C SER A 201 1.65 10.90 26.26
N ALA A 202 0.76 10.09 25.69
CA ALA A 202 -0.59 9.88 26.23
C ALA A 202 -0.55 9.29 27.65
N TYR A 203 0.34 8.34 27.91
CA TYR A 203 0.52 7.74 29.25
C TYR A 203 1.08 8.73 30.28
N ARG A 204 1.91 9.71 29.85
CA ARG A 204 2.43 10.76 30.73
C ARG A 204 1.41 11.83 31.08
N CYS A 205 0.41 12.07 30.22
CA CYS A 205 -0.68 13.01 30.52
C CYS A 205 -1.73 12.43 31.46
N TYR A 206 -1.72 11.10 31.70
CA TYR A 206 -2.66 10.41 32.59
C TYR A 206 -2.09 10.18 34.05
N LYS A 207 -0.82 10.53 34.25
CA LYS A 207 -0.15 10.56 35.57
C LYS A 207 0.04 12.00 36.02
#